data_b31163a7d4fff4203a28d4e91f9bd2ab
#
_entry.id   b31163a7d4fff4203a28d4e91f9bd2ab
#
_cell.length_a   1.000
_cell.length_b   1.000
_cell.length_c   1.000
_cell.angle_alpha   90.00
_cell.angle_beta   90.00
_cell.angle_gamma   90.00
#
_symmetry.space_group_name_H-M   'P 1'
#
loop_
_entity.id
_entity.type
_entity.pdbx_description
1 polymer ?
#
loop_
_entity_poly.entity_id
_entity_poly.type
_entity_poly.pdbx_seq_one_letter_code
_entity_poly.pdbx_strand_id
1 'polypeptide(L)'
;LVGSEMCIRDSAYMLNCGLGTFLMPVCAVAVLWKGGSLFAMLDALFADTEGSVPVMLCVLLCGLASMNLMTAPSVSLEGKSLWLMQSLPVEPWQALRAKLRMQVLLTVPPLLLCAVCAAIVYPLGLVGLLVTAVFAASYALLGALAGLTLGVKMPVLTWTDQLMPIKQSAPVMLTLFGGMGYTILLFAGFLLLPGWRLGFAGYAACYAAANLLLCAVLHRWLRKKGAALFAAL
;
A
#
# COMPACT_ATOMS: atom_id res chain seq x y z
N LEU A 1 -9.11 -5.63 -19.47
CA LEU A 1 -9.32 -4.19 -19.28
C LEU A 1 -10.77 -3.85 -18.91
N VAL A 2 -11.77 -4.63 -19.38
CA VAL A 2 -13.20 -4.36 -19.09
C VAL A 2 -13.51 -4.40 -17.58
N GLY A 3 -12.94 -5.32 -16.82
CA GLY A 3 -13.16 -5.41 -15.36
C GLY A 3 -12.51 -4.26 -14.58
N SER A 4 -11.35 -3.76 -15.00
CA SER A 4 -10.68 -2.64 -14.34
C SER A 4 -11.38 -1.30 -14.60
N GLU A 5 -11.95 -1.11 -15.80
CA GLU A 5 -12.72 0.10 -16.12
C GLU A 5 -14.03 0.16 -15.34
N MET A 6 -14.72 -0.95 -15.14
CA MET A 6 -15.93 -1.01 -14.30
C MET A 6 -15.64 -0.62 -12.85
N CYS A 7 -14.53 -1.08 -12.28
CA CYS A 7 -14.13 -0.74 -10.91
C CYS A 7 -13.80 0.76 -10.75
N ILE A 8 -13.11 1.37 -11.74
CA ILE A 8 -12.76 2.81 -11.67
C ILE A 8 -13.99 3.70 -11.82
N ARG A 9 -15.01 3.28 -12.57
CA ARG A 9 -16.26 4.04 -12.77
C ARG A 9 -17.20 3.95 -11.56
N ASP A 10 -17.02 2.99 -10.67
CA ASP A 10 -17.82 2.90 -9.45
C ASP A 10 -17.27 3.84 -8.38
N SER A 11 -18.00 4.94 -8.16
CA SER A 11 -17.63 5.96 -7.15
C SER A 11 -17.58 5.40 -5.73
N ALA A 12 -18.43 4.43 -5.39
CA ALA A 12 -18.44 3.81 -4.08
C ALA A 12 -17.17 2.96 -3.86
N TYR A 13 -16.73 2.24 -4.88
CA TYR A 13 -15.48 1.49 -4.84
C TYR A 13 -14.26 2.42 -4.69
N MET A 14 -14.18 3.46 -5.53
CA MET A 14 -13.07 4.42 -5.49
C MET A 14 -12.99 5.16 -4.14
N LEU A 15 -14.13 5.60 -3.59
CA LEU A 15 -14.16 6.27 -2.29
C LEU A 15 -13.74 5.36 -1.13
N ASN A 16 -14.12 4.10 -1.13
CA ASN A 16 -13.81 3.19 -0.03
C ASN A 16 -12.42 2.55 -0.15
N CYS A 17 -12.03 2.12 -1.35
CA CYS A 17 -10.77 1.40 -1.57
C CYS A 17 -9.62 2.30 -2.01
N GLY A 18 -9.91 3.50 -2.53
CA GLY A 18 -8.94 4.48 -3.00
C GLY A 18 -8.82 5.72 -2.13
N LEU A 19 -9.37 5.69 -0.90
CA LEU A 19 -9.38 6.85 0.00
C LEU A 19 -7.97 7.42 0.22
N GLY A 20 -6.97 6.55 0.38
CA GLY A 20 -5.58 6.96 0.53
C GLY A 20 -5.06 7.78 -0.65
N THR A 21 -5.47 7.45 -1.89
CA THR A 21 -5.06 8.19 -3.09
C THR A 21 -5.52 9.64 -3.06
N PHE A 22 -6.72 9.91 -2.52
CA PHE A 22 -7.23 11.28 -2.36
C PHE A 22 -6.64 11.97 -1.14
N LEU A 23 -6.37 11.22 -0.06
CA LEU A 23 -5.83 11.78 1.17
C LEU A 23 -4.36 12.16 1.04
N MET A 24 -3.58 11.45 0.23
CA MET A 24 -2.16 11.73 0.00
C MET A 24 -1.88 13.16 -0.50
N PRO A 25 -2.52 13.67 -1.58
CA PRO A 25 -2.33 15.05 -2.02
C PRO A 25 -2.74 16.08 -0.96
N VAL A 26 -3.81 15.81 -0.21
CA VAL A 26 -4.24 16.68 0.90
C VAL A 26 -3.17 16.71 1.99
N CYS A 27 -2.61 15.56 2.36
CA CYS A 27 -1.49 15.49 3.30
C CYS A 27 -0.24 16.19 2.77
N ALA A 28 0.08 16.08 1.47
CA ALA A 28 1.19 16.77 0.87
C ALA A 28 1.06 18.30 1.00
N VAL A 29 -0.13 18.85 0.72
CA VAL A 29 -0.42 20.29 0.88
C VAL A 29 -0.36 20.68 2.36
N ALA A 30 -0.92 19.87 3.26
CA ALA A 30 -0.88 20.13 4.71
C ALA A 30 0.56 20.16 5.25
N VAL A 31 1.41 19.26 4.79
CA VAL A 31 2.85 19.23 5.13
C VAL A 31 3.57 20.47 4.62
N LEU A 32 3.30 20.92 3.41
CA LEU A 32 3.88 22.17 2.89
C LEU A 32 3.42 23.38 3.68
N TRP A 33 2.18 23.40 4.17
CA TRP A 33 1.62 24.59 4.88
C TRP A 33 2.06 24.65 6.33
N LYS A 34 1.95 23.55 7.08
CA LYS A 34 2.20 23.49 8.52
C LYS A 34 3.28 22.50 8.95
N GLY A 35 3.93 21.83 8.02
CA GLY A 35 4.90 20.78 8.31
C GLY A 35 6.10 21.26 9.11
N GLY A 36 6.57 22.49 8.88
CA GLY A 36 7.71 23.04 9.63
C GLY A 36 7.46 23.10 11.13
N SER A 37 6.28 23.56 11.57
CA SER A 37 5.91 23.59 13.00
C SER A 37 5.67 22.19 13.57
N LEU A 38 5.10 21.29 12.76
CA LEU A 38 4.88 19.90 13.14
C LEU A 38 6.21 19.15 13.33
N PHE A 39 7.12 19.26 12.38
CA PHE A 39 8.42 18.61 12.48
C PHE A 39 9.28 19.17 13.62
N ALA A 40 9.26 20.49 13.85
CA ALA A 40 9.94 21.09 15.01
C ALA A 40 9.39 20.57 16.34
N MET A 41 8.07 20.38 16.45
CA MET A 41 7.44 19.81 17.64
C MET A 41 7.83 18.33 17.81
N LEU A 42 7.91 17.56 16.72
CA LEU A 42 8.33 16.16 16.75
C LEU A 42 9.82 16.02 17.10
N ASP A 43 10.68 16.87 16.55
CA ASP A 43 12.10 16.90 16.92
C ASP A 43 12.30 17.20 18.41
N ALA A 44 11.51 18.13 18.97
CA ALA A 44 11.54 18.42 20.40
C ALA A 44 11.03 17.25 21.27
N LEU A 45 10.02 16.51 20.78
CA LEU A 45 9.44 15.37 21.50
C LEU A 45 10.38 14.14 21.48
N PHE A 46 11.15 13.96 20.42
CA PHE A 46 12.06 12.82 20.22
C PHE A 46 13.54 13.25 20.20
N ALA A 47 13.88 14.30 20.94
CA ALA A 47 15.25 14.86 20.98
C ALA A 47 16.34 13.84 21.35
N ASP A 48 15.98 12.85 22.17
CA ASP A 48 16.90 11.79 22.61
C ASP A 48 17.12 10.68 21.56
N THR A 49 16.40 10.69 20.45
CA THR A 49 16.42 9.59 19.46
C THR A 49 16.65 10.13 18.05
N GLU A 50 17.89 10.25 17.65
CA GLU A 50 18.23 10.72 16.29
C GLU A 50 17.61 9.84 15.21
N GLY A 51 16.99 10.47 14.21
CA GLY A 51 16.37 9.77 13.07
C GLY A 51 14.93 9.30 13.31
N SER A 52 14.32 9.61 14.46
CA SER A 52 12.93 9.26 14.76
C SER A 52 11.94 9.96 13.85
N VAL A 53 12.14 11.24 13.54
CA VAL A 53 11.25 12.04 12.69
C VAL A 53 11.19 11.52 11.25
N PRO A 54 12.31 11.22 10.55
CA PRO A 54 12.27 10.55 9.27
C PRO A 54 11.58 9.18 9.30
N VAL A 55 11.73 8.39 10.37
CA VAL A 55 11.02 7.11 10.53
C VAL A 55 9.52 7.35 10.71
N MET A 56 9.10 8.33 11.49
CA MET A 56 7.69 8.72 11.60
C MET A 56 7.10 9.14 10.27
N LEU A 57 7.86 9.84 9.44
CA LEU A 57 7.46 10.15 8.08
C LEU A 57 7.21 8.87 7.26
N CYS A 58 8.10 7.89 7.36
CA CYS A 58 7.89 6.59 6.71
C CYS A 58 6.63 5.88 7.23
N VAL A 59 6.37 5.93 8.55
CA VAL A 59 5.15 5.39 9.18
C VAL A 59 3.90 6.08 8.63
N LEU A 60 3.92 7.41 8.51
CA LEU A 60 2.80 8.17 7.91
C LEU A 60 2.55 7.76 6.47
N LEU A 61 3.60 7.68 5.65
CA LEU A 61 3.48 7.26 4.25
C LEU A 61 2.94 5.83 4.12
N CYS A 62 3.41 4.90 4.96
CA CYS A 62 2.89 3.53 5.01
C CYS A 62 1.43 3.49 5.46
N GLY A 63 1.04 4.29 6.46
CA GLY A 63 -0.33 4.38 6.93
C GLY A 63 -1.28 4.88 5.83
N LEU A 64 -0.88 5.93 5.09
CA LEU A 64 -1.63 6.42 3.94
C LEU A 64 -1.73 5.38 2.81
N ALA A 65 -0.63 4.69 2.51
CA ALA A 65 -0.62 3.62 1.51
C ALA A 65 -1.49 2.43 1.91
N SER A 66 -1.58 2.11 3.21
CA SER A 66 -2.44 1.03 3.74
C SER A 66 -3.93 1.29 3.55
N MET A 67 -4.34 2.55 3.37
CA MET A 67 -5.73 2.90 3.07
C MET A 67 -6.12 2.62 1.62
N ASN A 68 -5.18 2.28 0.75
CA ASN A 68 -5.44 1.90 -0.63
C ASN A 68 -5.56 0.38 -0.75
N LEU A 69 -6.79 -0.13 -0.75
CA LEU A 69 -7.13 -1.55 -0.68
C LEU A 69 -7.78 -2.08 -1.97
N MET A 70 -7.47 -1.48 -3.13
CA MET A 70 -8.16 -1.80 -4.39
C MET A 70 -7.99 -3.25 -4.84
N THR A 71 -6.83 -3.87 -4.62
CA THR A 71 -6.60 -5.26 -5.05
C THR A 71 -7.30 -6.29 -4.17
N ALA A 72 -7.52 -6.02 -2.89
CA ALA A 72 -8.11 -6.98 -1.96
C ALA A 72 -9.55 -7.39 -2.32
N PRO A 73 -10.50 -6.48 -2.57
CA PRO A 73 -11.86 -6.83 -2.96
C PRO A 73 -12.01 -7.09 -4.46
N SER A 74 -11.01 -6.81 -5.28
CA SER A 74 -11.12 -6.80 -6.75
C SER A 74 -11.55 -8.14 -7.36
N VAL A 75 -11.17 -9.27 -6.74
CA VAL A 75 -11.57 -10.62 -7.17
C VAL A 75 -13.02 -10.90 -6.76
N SER A 76 -13.38 -10.53 -5.53
CA SER A 76 -14.73 -10.74 -5.00
C SER A 76 -15.78 -9.92 -5.75
N LEU A 77 -15.45 -8.71 -6.21
CA LEU A 77 -16.37 -7.86 -6.97
C LEU A 77 -16.69 -8.42 -8.35
N GLU A 78 -15.81 -9.22 -8.92
CA GLU A 78 -16.06 -9.89 -10.21
C GLU A 78 -16.95 -11.14 -10.09
N GLY A 79 -17.33 -11.55 -8.87
CA GLY A 79 -18.06 -12.80 -8.63
C GLY A 79 -19.25 -13.04 -9.56
N LYS A 80 -20.07 -12.00 -9.86
CA LYS A 80 -21.20 -12.09 -10.81
C LYS A 80 -20.80 -12.09 -12.28
N SER A 81 -19.62 -11.56 -12.63
CA SER A 81 -19.11 -11.43 -13.99
C SER A 81 -17.86 -12.31 -14.25
N LEU A 82 -17.50 -13.16 -13.31
CA LEU A 82 -16.32 -14.01 -13.41
C LEU A 82 -16.37 -14.93 -14.62
N TRP A 83 -17.56 -15.49 -14.94
CA TRP A 83 -17.81 -16.31 -16.11
C TRP A 83 -17.48 -15.58 -17.44
N LEU A 84 -17.72 -14.24 -17.48
CA LEU A 84 -17.38 -13.42 -18.64
C LEU A 84 -15.86 -13.30 -18.79
N MET A 85 -15.14 -13.09 -17.67
CA MET A 85 -13.67 -13.03 -17.69
C MET A 85 -13.05 -14.37 -18.11
N GLN A 86 -13.66 -15.48 -17.70
CA GLN A 86 -13.22 -16.84 -18.07
C GLN A 86 -13.52 -17.21 -19.53
N SER A 87 -14.56 -16.60 -20.13
CA SER A 87 -14.90 -16.81 -21.56
C SER A 87 -14.01 -16.01 -22.52
N LEU A 88 -13.29 -14.99 -22.02
CA LEU A 88 -12.37 -14.22 -22.84
C LEU A 88 -11.04 -14.97 -23.03
N PRO A 89 -10.40 -14.88 -24.22
CA PRO A 89 -9.11 -15.50 -24.48
C PRO A 89 -7.96 -14.71 -23.82
N VAL A 90 -8.04 -14.52 -22.50
CA VAL A 90 -7.06 -13.77 -21.70
C VAL A 90 -6.48 -14.70 -20.65
N GLU A 91 -5.15 -14.74 -20.56
CA GLU A 91 -4.48 -15.51 -19.50
C GLU A 91 -4.87 -14.99 -18.11
N PRO A 92 -5.19 -15.87 -17.14
CA PRO A 92 -5.55 -15.49 -15.77
C PRO A 92 -4.52 -14.57 -15.10
N TRP A 93 -3.24 -14.78 -15.40
CA TRP A 93 -2.17 -13.92 -14.90
C TRP A 93 -2.25 -12.49 -15.45
N GLN A 94 -2.66 -12.30 -16.70
CA GLN A 94 -2.79 -10.96 -17.29
C GLN A 94 -3.88 -10.15 -16.58
N ALA A 95 -5.01 -10.79 -16.23
CA ALA A 95 -6.08 -10.18 -15.46
C ALA A 95 -5.60 -9.74 -14.05
N LEU A 96 -4.92 -10.64 -13.31
CA LEU A 96 -4.37 -10.33 -11.99
C LEU A 96 -3.31 -9.21 -12.05
N ARG A 97 -2.46 -9.24 -13.08
CA ARG A 97 -1.44 -8.21 -13.32
C ARG A 97 -2.05 -6.83 -13.62
N ALA A 98 -3.19 -6.78 -14.33
CA ALA A 98 -3.90 -5.53 -14.60
C ALA A 98 -4.40 -4.88 -13.30
N LYS A 99 -5.01 -5.67 -12.40
CA LYS A 99 -5.46 -5.23 -11.07
C LYS A 99 -4.31 -4.70 -10.21
N LEU A 100 -3.19 -5.43 -10.21
CA LEU A 100 -1.97 -5.01 -9.49
C LEU A 100 -1.45 -3.68 -10.01
N ARG A 101 -1.33 -3.54 -11.34
CA ARG A 101 -0.86 -2.32 -11.99
C ARG A 101 -1.74 -1.13 -11.68
N MET A 102 -3.07 -1.31 -11.66
CA MET A 102 -4.02 -0.26 -11.33
C MET A 102 -3.77 0.31 -9.92
N GLN A 103 -3.66 -0.55 -8.91
CA GLN A 103 -3.39 -0.09 -7.54
C GLN A 103 -2.02 0.60 -7.44
N VAL A 104 -0.97 0.04 -8.03
CA VAL A 104 0.38 0.62 -7.99
C VAL A 104 0.42 2.00 -8.66
N LEU A 105 -0.21 2.14 -9.85
CA LEU A 105 -0.28 3.42 -10.57
C LEU A 105 -1.07 4.49 -9.83
N LEU A 106 -2.08 4.12 -9.07
CA LEU A 106 -2.88 5.06 -8.29
C LEU A 106 -2.24 5.39 -6.94
N THR A 107 -1.43 4.51 -6.37
CA THR A 107 -0.85 4.69 -5.04
C THR A 107 0.55 5.31 -5.07
N VAL A 108 1.43 4.83 -5.96
CA VAL A 108 2.85 5.23 -5.92
C VAL A 108 3.08 6.71 -6.30
N PRO A 109 2.49 7.28 -7.36
CA PRO A 109 2.75 8.67 -7.70
C PRO A 109 2.37 9.68 -6.60
N PRO A 110 1.15 9.65 -6.01
CA PRO A 110 0.81 10.58 -4.94
C PRO A 110 1.61 10.31 -3.65
N LEU A 111 2.03 9.07 -3.40
CA LEU A 111 2.89 8.72 -2.28
C LEU A 111 4.29 9.34 -2.43
N LEU A 112 4.87 9.26 -3.63
CA LEU A 112 6.15 9.91 -3.93
C LEU A 112 6.04 11.44 -3.88
N LEU A 113 4.92 12.01 -4.32
CA LEU A 113 4.66 13.44 -4.17
C LEU A 113 4.69 13.85 -2.69
N CYS A 114 4.04 13.09 -1.80
CA CYS A 114 4.09 13.33 -0.35
C CYS A 114 5.52 13.28 0.19
N ALA A 115 6.31 12.28 -0.25
CA ALA A 115 7.70 12.14 0.19
C ALA A 115 8.55 13.33 -0.24
N VAL A 116 8.37 13.83 -1.46
CA VAL A 116 9.07 15.03 -1.97
C VAL A 116 8.64 16.28 -1.20
N CYS A 117 7.35 16.49 -0.99
CA CYS A 117 6.84 17.63 -0.21
C CYS A 117 7.38 17.62 1.22
N ALA A 118 7.47 16.46 1.84
CA ALA A 118 8.05 16.31 3.18
C ALA A 118 9.56 16.61 3.17
N ALA A 119 10.30 16.20 2.15
CA ALA A 119 11.72 16.47 2.03
C ALA A 119 12.05 17.95 1.77
N ILE A 120 11.11 18.72 1.21
CA ILE A 120 11.24 20.18 1.06
C ILE A 120 11.16 20.87 2.44
N VAL A 121 10.28 20.38 3.32
CA VAL A 121 10.01 20.99 4.62
C VAL A 121 11.00 20.50 5.68
N TYR A 122 11.36 19.24 5.66
CA TYR A 122 12.32 18.61 6.56
C TYR A 122 13.60 18.22 5.82
N PRO A 123 14.78 18.63 6.27
CA PRO A 123 16.05 18.45 5.54
C PRO A 123 16.53 16.99 5.58
N LEU A 124 15.88 16.12 4.82
CA LEU A 124 16.24 14.70 4.70
C LEU A 124 17.55 14.46 3.93
N GLY A 125 18.00 15.44 3.15
CA GLY A 125 19.06 15.26 2.19
C GLY A 125 18.67 14.33 1.03
N LEU A 126 19.50 14.28 -0.01
CA LEU A 126 19.20 13.48 -1.21
C LEU A 126 19.14 11.99 -0.91
N VAL A 127 20.05 11.47 -0.10
CA VAL A 127 20.09 10.04 0.28
C VAL A 127 18.85 9.68 1.09
N GLY A 128 18.46 10.50 2.07
CA GLY A 128 17.26 10.28 2.87
C GLY A 128 15.99 10.28 2.02
N LEU A 129 15.87 11.21 1.06
CA LEU A 129 14.73 11.24 0.14
C LEU A 129 14.66 9.97 -0.72
N LEU A 130 15.79 9.55 -1.31
CA LEU A 130 15.84 8.35 -2.17
C LEU A 130 15.46 7.09 -1.38
N VAL A 131 16.01 6.92 -0.17
CA VAL A 131 15.70 5.78 0.69
C VAL A 131 14.21 5.79 1.08
N THR A 132 13.66 6.94 1.48
CA THR A 132 12.23 7.10 1.80
C THR A 132 11.36 6.75 0.59
N ALA A 133 11.71 7.23 -0.61
CA ALA A 133 10.96 6.96 -1.83
C ALA A 133 10.97 5.48 -2.19
N VAL A 134 12.12 4.81 -2.14
CA VAL A 134 12.24 3.37 -2.42
C VAL A 134 11.50 2.55 -1.37
N PHE A 135 11.62 2.91 -0.09
CA PHE A 135 10.90 2.27 1.00
C PHE A 135 9.37 2.38 0.81
N ALA A 136 8.86 3.60 0.58
CA ALA A 136 7.43 3.84 0.40
C ALA A 136 6.88 3.13 -0.84
N ALA A 137 7.59 3.15 -1.97
CA ALA A 137 7.20 2.44 -3.18
C ALA A 137 7.21 0.91 -2.99
N SER A 138 8.23 0.36 -2.31
CA SER A 138 8.30 -1.08 -2.01
C SER A 138 7.17 -1.53 -1.09
N TYR A 139 6.80 -0.70 -0.11
CA TYR A 139 5.66 -0.97 0.77
C TYR A 139 4.32 -0.92 0.04
N ALA A 140 4.09 0.08 -0.82
CA ALA A 140 2.88 0.17 -1.64
C ALA A 140 2.73 -1.05 -2.55
N LEU A 141 3.83 -1.52 -3.15
CA LEU A 141 3.85 -2.76 -3.94
C LEU A 141 3.55 -3.99 -3.09
N LEU A 142 4.12 -4.08 -1.88
CA LEU A 142 3.85 -5.17 -0.94
C LEU A 142 2.38 -5.23 -0.55
N GLY A 143 1.76 -4.08 -0.20
CA GLY A 143 0.34 -3.98 0.12
C GLY A 143 -0.55 -4.42 -1.04
N ALA A 144 -0.23 -4.00 -2.27
CA ALA A 144 -0.96 -4.40 -3.47
C ALA A 144 -0.87 -5.92 -3.74
N LEU A 145 0.32 -6.52 -3.60
CA LEU A 145 0.53 -7.96 -3.76
C LEU A 145 -0.13 -8.78 -2.65
N ALA A 146 -0.03 -8.32 -1.40
CA ALA A 146 -0.66 -8.98 -0.26
C ALA A 146 -2.19 -8.94 -0.38
N GLY A 147 -2.76 -7.79 -0.70
CA GLY A 147 -4.20 -7.64 -0.92
C GLY A 147 -4.71 -8.55 -2.04
N LEU A 148 -4.02 -8.58 -3.18
CA LEU A 148 -4.38 -9.46 -4.28
C LEU A 148 -4.25 -10.95 -3.91
N THR A 149 -3.20 -11.31 -3.18
CA THR A 149 -2.98 -12.69 -2.70
C THR A 149 -4.12 -13.16 -1.78
N LEU A 150 -4.52 -12.31 -0.84
CA LEU A 150 -5.64 -12.58 0.06
C LEU A 150 -6.97 -12.62 -0.68
N GLY A 151 -7.19 -11.69 -1.63
CA GLY A 151 -8.38 -11.66 -2.48
C GLY A 151 -8.57 -12.94 -3.31
N VAL A 152 -7.48 -13.51 -3.85
CA VAL A 152 -7.53 -14.79 -4.59
C VAL A 152 -7.72 -15.98 -3.67
N LYS A 153 -7.13 -15.98 -2.47
CA LYS A 153 -7.23 -17.09 -1.50
C LYS A 153 -8.59 -17.20 -0.82
N MET A 154 -9.23 -16.05 -0.57
CA MET A 154 -10.45 -15.95 0.24
C MET A 154 -11.51 -15.10 -0.48
N PRO A 155 -11.91 -15.46 -1.73
CA PRO A 155 -12.87 -14.66 -2.47
C PRO A 155 -14.27 -14.83 -1.87
N VAL A 156 -14.99 -13.71 -1.73
CA VAL A 156 -16.42 -13.71 -1.38
C VAL A 156 -17.21 -13.52 -2.67
N LEU A 157 -17.70 -14.61 -3.24
CA LEU A 157 -18.38 -14.58 -4.55
C LEU A 157 -19.90 -14.41 -4.45
N THR A 158 -20.48 -14.79 -3.28
CA THR A 158 -21.92 -14.70 -3.00
C THR A 158 -22.22 -13.46 -2.17
N TRP A 159 -22.45 -12.35 -2.83
CA TRP A 159 -22.84 -11.09 -2.18
C TRP A 159 -24.10 -10.51 -2.84
N THR A 160 -24.98 -9.92 -2.03
CA THR A 160 -26.20 -9.24 -2.47
C THR A 160 -25.96 -7.74 -2.67
N ASP A 161 -25.13 -7.16 -1.81
CA ASP A 161 -24.74 -5.75 -1.84
C ASP A 161 -23.25 -5.62 -2.19
N GLN A 162 -22.92 -4.72 -3.13
CA GLN A 162 -21.54 -4.42 -3.55
C GLN A 162 -20.65 -3.88 -2.41
N LEU A 163 -21.25 -3.26 -1.40
CA LEU A 163 -20.50 -2.75 -0.24
C LEU A 163 -19.97 -3.86 0.67
N MET A 164 -20.58 -5.05 0.64
CA MET A 164 -20.17 -6.17 1.49
C MET A 164 -18.72 -6.65 1.18
N PRO A 165 -18.34 -6.97 -0.07
CA PRO A 165 -16.96 -7.34 -0.37
C PRO A 165 -15.96 -6.20 -0.21
N ILE A 166 -16.40 -4.94 -0.29
CA ILE A 166 -15.56 -3.75 -0.18
C ILE A 166 -15.19 -3.45 1.28
N LYS A 167 -16.14 -3.57 2.21
CA LYS A 167 -15.95 -3.14 3.60
C LYS A 167 -15.77 -4.28 4.60
N GLN A 168 -16.43 -5.41 4.38
CA GLN A 168 -16.57 -6.48 5.39
C GLN A 168 -15.90 -7.79 4.97
N SER A 169 -15.20 -7.83 3.85
CA SER A 169 -14.53 -9.06 3.44
C SER A 169 -13.25 -9.31 4.24
N ALA A 170 -12.99 -10.56 4.57
CA ALA A 170 -11.79 -10.97 5.28
C ALA A 170 -10.48 -10.50 4.59
N PRO A 171 -10.32 -10.56 3.24
CA PRO A 171 -9.15 -10.03 2.57
C PRO A 171 -8.91 -8.54 2.83
N VAL A 172 -9.96 -7.73 2.79
CA VAL A 172 -9.87 -6.28 3.02
C VAL A 172 -9.46 -5.98 4.46
N MET A 173 -10.12 -6.62 5.43
CA MET A 173 -9.79 -6.46 6.85
C MET A 173 -8.35 -6.91 7.16
N LEU A 174 -7.95 -8.08 6.68
CA LEU A 174 -6.59 -8.59 6.90
C LEU A 174 -5.52 -7.70 6.24
N THR A 175 -5.78 -7.15 5.06
CA THR A 175 -4.84 -6.24 4.39
C THR A 175 -4.75 -4.91 5.14
N LEU A 176 -5.87 -4.36 5.58
CA LEU A 176 -5.91 -3.09 6.32
C LEU A 176 -5.20 -3.21 7.68
N PHE A 177 -5.64 -4.17 8.51
CA PHE A 177 -5.06 -4.35 9.84
C PHE A 177 -3.62 -4.87 9.79
N GLY A 178 -3.30 -5.70 8.81
CA GLY A 178 -1.92 -6.13 8.56
C GLY A 178 -1.01 -4.97 8.17
N GLY A 179 -1.48 -4.06 7.33
CA GLY A 179 -0.77 -2.83 6.97
C GLY A 179 -0.59 -1.89 8.16
N MET A 180 -1.63 -1.67 8.96
CA MET A 180 -1.54 -0.87 10.19
C MET A 180 -0.60 -1.51 11.22
N GLY A 181 -0.70 -2.83 11.42
CA GLY A 181 0.21 -3.57 12.30
C GLY A 181 1.67 -3.45 11.85
N TYR A 182 1.92 -3.51 10.54
CA TYR A 182 3.25 -3.29 9.98
C TYR A 182 3.79 -1.88 10.31
N THR A 183 2.97 -0.82 10.20
CA THR A 183 3.40 0.55 10.52
C THR A 183 3.74 0.70 12.00
N ILE A 184 2.96 0.07 12.89
CA ILE A 184 3.24 0.05 14.33
C ILE A 184 4.55 -0.69 14.61
N LEU A 185 4.75 -1.88 14.00
CA LEU A 185 5.99 -2.66 14.16
C LEU A 185 7.21 -1.92 13.62
N LEU A 186 7.07 -1.16 12.53
CA LEU A 186 8.14 -0.34 11.98
C LEU A 186 8.60 0.71 13.01
N PHE A 187 7.68 1.44 13.62
CA PHE A 187 8.01 2.49 14.58
C PHE A 187 8.50 1.90 15.91
N ALA A 188 7.78 0.92 16.45
CA ALA A 188 8.18 0.24 17.68
C ALA A 188 9.54 -0.46 17.54
N GLY A 189 9.80 -1.07 16.38
CA GLY A 189 11.09 -1.69 16.08
C GLY A 189 12.24 -0.69 16.05
N PHE A 190 12.01 0.55 15.59
CA PHE A 190 13.02 1.61 15.63
C PHE A 190 13.34 2.06 17.05
N LEU A 191 12.32 2.18 17.91
CA LEU A 191 12.48 2.63 19.29
C LEU A 191 13.02 1.54 20.23
N LEU A 192 12.50 0.32 20.12
CA LEU A 192 12.78 -0.78 21.06
C LEU A 192 14.04 -1.58 20.68
N LEU A 193 14.24 -1.83 19.40
CA LEU A 193 15.48 -2.43 18.91
C LEU A 193 16.47 -1.28 18.67
N PRO A 194 17.80 -1.49 18.79
CA PRO A 194 18.78 -0.42 18.54
C PRO A 194 18.83 0.00 17.06
N GLY A 195 17.68 0.24 16.45
CA GLY A 195 17.52 0.71 15.08
C GLY A 195 18.16 2.07 14.84
N TRP A 196 18.19 2.90 15.88
CA TRP A 196 18.91 4.17 15.88
C TRP A 196 20.44 4.00 15.67
N ARG A 197 21.04 2.83 16.01
CA ARG A 197 22.45 2.55 15.72
C ARG A 197 22.75 2.40 14.23
N LEU A 198 21.80 1.95 13.44
CA LEU A 198 21.91 1.83 11.98
C LEU A 198 21.70 3.19 11.27
N GLY A 199 21.21 4.18 12.01
CA GLY A 199 20.73 5.42 11.43
C GLY A 199 19.44 5.22 10.62
N PHE A 200 18.74 6.33 10.33
CA PHE A 200 17.50 6.30 9.56
C PHE A 200 17.65 5.58 8.20
N ALA A 201 18.68 5.97 7.42
CA ALA A 201 18.87 5.43 6.08
C ALA A 201 19.14 3.93 6.06
N GLY A 202 19.98 3.44 6.98
CA GLY A 202 20.25 2.00 7.11
C GLY A 202 19.03 1.21 7.53
N TYR A 203 18.27 1.71 8.53
CA TYR A 203 17.04 1.09 8.98
C TYR A 203 15.98 0.98 7.88
N ALA A 204 15.68 2.10 7.21
CA ALA A 204 14.70 2.13 6.12
C ALA A 204 15.15 1.29 4.92
N ALA A 205 16.45 1.22 4.60
CA ALA A 205 16.98 0.37 3.55
C ALA A 205 16.81 -1.12 3.88
N CYS A 206 17.04 -1.55 5.12
CA CYS A 206 16.80 -2.94 5.55
C CYS A 206 15.33 -3.33 5.39
N TYR A 207 14.40 -2.47 5.80
CA TYR A 207 12.97 -2.72 5.60
C TYR A 207 12.56 -2.70 4.13
N ALA A 208 13.12 -1.81 3.31
CA ALA A 208 12.89 -1.80 1.87
C ALA A 208 13.36 -3.11 1.22
N ALA A 209 14.53 -3.61 1.60
CA ALA A 209 15.03 -4.90 1.12
C ALA A 209 14.13 -6.07 1.54
N ALA A 210 13.67 -6.09 2.79
CA ALA A 210 12.72 -7.09 3.28
C ALA A 210 11.38 -7.03 2.51
N ASN A 211 10.85 -5.82 2.27
CA ASN A 211 9.65 -5.62 1.46
C ASN A 211 9.82 -6.17 0.04
N LEU A 212 10.94 -5.87 -0.62
CA LEU A 212 11.22 -6.36 -1.98
C LEU A 212 11.34 -7.88 -2.04
N LEU A 213 11.95 -8.51 -1.03
CA LEU A 213 12.00 -9.98 -0.92
C LEU A 213 10.60 -10.57 -0.78
N LEU A 214 9.77 -10.02 0.11
CA LEU A 214 8.38 -10.45 0.26
C LEU A 214 7.57 -10.23 -1.02
N CYS A 215 7.76 -9.10 -1.70
CA CYS A 215 7.16 -8.82 -3.01
C CYS A 215 7.55 -9.89 -4.05
N ALA A 216 8.82 -10.28 -4.11
CA ALA A 216 9.29 -11.31 -5.04
C ALA A 216 8.64 -12.68 -4.75
N VAL A 217 8.52 -13.05 -3.46
CA VAL A 217 7.85 -14.30 -3.05
C VAL A 217 6.37 -14.28 -3.40
N LEU A 218 5.65 -13.21 -3.05
CA LEU A 218 4.21 -13.07 -3.34
C LEU A 218 3.94 -13.01 -4.84
N HIS A 219 4.74 -12.26 -5.60
CA HIS A 219 4.63 -12.18 -7.05
C HIS A 219 4.83 -13.55 -7.71
N ARG A 220 5.87 -14.30 -7.26
CA ARG A 220 6.12 -15.67 -7.77
C ARG A 220 4.97 -16.62 -7.43
N TRP A 221 4.41 -16.51 -6.22
CA TRP A 221 3.27 -17.30 -5.80
C TRP A 221 2.01 -16.97 -6.63
N LEU A 222 1.69 -15.67 -6.79
CA LEU A 222 0.55 -15.21 -7.60
C LEU A 222 0.66 -15.69 -9.04
N ARG A 223 1.84 -15.60 -9.65
CA ARG A 223 2.06 -16.03 -11.03
C ARG A 223 1.86 -17.53 -11.22
N LYS A 224 2.32 -18.37 -10.26
CA LYS A 224 2.27 -19.84 -10.39
C LYS A 224 0.98 -20.44 -9.85
N LYS A 225 0.65 -20.15 -8.60
CA LYS A 225 -0.49 -20.74 -7.88
C LYS A 225 -1.72 -19.83 -7.90
N GLY A 226 -1.54 -18.53 -7.75
CA GLY A 226 -2.64 -17.57 -7.73
C GLY A 226 -3.40 -17.51 -9.05
N ALA A 227 -2.70 -17.55 -10.18
CA ALA A 227 -3.33 -17.59 -11.52
C ALA A 227 -4.14 -18.88 -11.73
N ALA A 228 -3.63 -20.03 -11.29
CA ALA A 228 -4.35 -21.29 -11.35
C ALA A 228 -5.59 -21.31 -10.45
N LEU A 229 -5.47 -20.78 -9.22
CA LEU A 229 -6.62 -20.64 -8.31
C LEU A 229 -7.69 -19.71 -8.89
N PHE A 230 -7.29 -18.57 -9.45
CA PHE A 230 -8.21 -17.61 -10.08
C PHE A 230 -8.94 -18.21 -11.29
N ALA A 231 -8.29 -19.08 -12.05
CA ALA A 231 -8.91 -19.79 -13.18
C ALA A 231 -9.90 -20.88 -12.74
N ALA A 232 -9.77 -21.38 -11.51
CA ALA A 232 -10.61 -22.44 -10.94
C ALA A 232 -11.81 -21.90 -10.14
N LEU A 233 -11.92 -20.58 -9.93
CA LEU A 233 -13.07 -19.93 -9.27
C LEU A 233 -14.29 -19.89 -10.18
#